data_4eb8bf0b9cfdb4d90c626b2e9aa3208f
#
_entry.id   4eb8bf0b9cfdb4d90c626b2e9aa3208f
#
_cell.length_a   1.000
_cell.length_b   1.000
_cell.length_c   1.000
_cell.angle_alpha   90.00
_cell.angle_beta   90.00
_cell.angle_gamma   90.00
#
_symmetry.space_group_name_H-M   'P 1'
#
loop_
_entity.id
_entity.type
_entity.pdbx_description
1 polymer ?
#
loop_
_entity_poly.entity_id
_entity_poly.type
_entity_poly.pdbx_seq_one_letter_code
_entity_poly.pdbx_strand_id
1 'polypeptide(L)'
;MHRKGLWEDMKKVALHNLGCKVNAYETEAMQELLEEHGYEIVPFKEGADIYIINTCTVTNMADRKSRQMLHRARKMNPHAIVVACGCYVQAKSDELDECIDIVVGNNRKKDIIEILKEYERGREGTCQEMVDINHTKEYEEMHLTRTAEHTRAYIKVQDGCNQFCSYCIIPYARGRVRSRDHESVLREVQGLASNGYKEVVLTGIHLSSYGMDTGDHLLNLILDIHEVPGIQRIRLGSLEPRIITEEFARTLASLPKMCPHFHLSLQSGCDATLKRMNRRYTAEEYYEKCVLLRKYFYNPALTTDVIVGFPGETEEEFAQSKAFVDKVNFYETHVFKYSRREGTLAAKMENQVPETVKTVRSNELLELSRRKQRNYEEALIGTTQEVLMEEEILHEGEKYQVGHTKEYVKIGQKTTENLTNQLVNVEIESQLQIMH
;
A
#
# COMPACT_ATOMS: atom_id res chain seq x y z
N MET A 1 -38.69 -16.06 -24.78
CA MET A 1 -39.22 -16.23 -23.42
C MET A 1 -38.18 -16.93 -22.58
N HIS A 2 -37.96 -16.53 -21.33
CA HIS A 2 -37.01 -17.06 -20.31
C HIS A 2 -35.60 -16.49 -20.33
N ARG A 3 -35.45 -15.23 -19.97
CA ARG A 3 -34.23 -14.66 -19.39
C ARG A 3 -34.47 -13.70 -18.21
N LYS A 4 -35.70 -13.70 -17.64
CA LYS A 4 -36.06 -12.82 -16.52
C LYS A 4 -35.97 -13.46 -15.12
N GLY A 5 -35.59 -14.73 -14.99
CA GLY A 5 -35.62 -15.45 -13.70
C GLY A 5 -34.27 -15.75 -13.05
N LEU A 6 -33.12 -15.31 -13.63
CA LEU A 6 -31.79 -15.63 -13.09
C LEU A 6 -31.14 -14.48 -12.31
N TRP A 7 -31.79 -13.31 -12.23
CA TRP A 7 -31.22 -12.12 -11.60
C TRP A 7 -31.86 -11.75 -10.25
N GLU A 8 -32.93 -12.45 -9.83
CA GLU A 8 -33.68 -12.12 -8.59
C GLU A 8 -33.09 -12.75 -7.32
N ASP A 9 -32.08 -13.64 -7.42
CA ASP A 9 -31.47 -14.34 -6.26
C ASP A 9 -29.97 -14.09 -6.06
N MET A 10 -29.34 -13.16 -6.81
CA MET A 10 -27.93 -12.85 -6.60
C MET A 10 -27.74 -12.02 -5.34
N LYS A 11 -26.96 -12.55 -4.37
CA LYS A 11 -26.63 -11.81 -3.15
C LYS A 11 -25.73 -10.63 -3.44
N LYS A 12 -26.07 -9.48 -2.84
CA LYS A 12 -25.32 -8.23 -2.96
C LYS A 12 -24.21 -8.15 -1.92
N VAL A 13 -23.01 -7.97 -2.38
CA VAL A 13 -21.81 -7.85 -1.54
C VAL A 13 -21.20 -6.47 -1.68
N ALA A 14 -20.96 -5.80 -0.56
CA ALA A 14 -20.24 -4.54 -0.51
C ALA A 14 -18.89 -4.73 0.20
N LEU A 15 -17.80 -4.39 -0.48
CA LEU A 15 -16.46 -4.47 0.10
C LEU A 15 -15.98 -3.08 0.52
N HIS A 16 -15.18 -3.04 1.58
CA HIS A 16 -14.49 -1.82 2.03
C HIS A 16 -13.06 -2.12 2.43
N ASN A 17 -12.13 -1.41 1.79
CA ASN A 17 -10.71 -1.53 2.07
C ASN A 17 -10.24 -0.47 3.05
N LEU A 18 -9.47 -0.88 4.06
CA LEU A 18 -8.75 -0.02 4.96
C LEU A 18 -7.26 -0.39 4.94
N GLY A 19 -6.38 0.62 4.89
CA GLY A 19 -4.95 0.41 5.09
C GLY A 19 -4.09 0.54 3.85
N CYS A 20 -3.24 -0.45 3.59
CA CYS A 20 -2.13 -0.36 2.63
C CYS A 20 -2.48 -0.94 1.24
N LYS A 21 -1.54 -0.80 0.29
CA LYS A 21 -1.63 -1.36 -1.06
C LYS A 21 -1.82 -2.88 -1.07
N VAL A 22 -1.27 -3.60 -0.08
CA VAL A 22 -1.48 -5.04 0.07
C VAL A 22 -2.95 -5.35 0.39
N ASN A 23 -3.56 -4.60 1.32
CA ASN A 23 -5.00 -4.75 1.59
C ASN A 23 -5.86 -4.38 0.37
N ALA A 24 -5.46 -3.36 -0.40
CA ALA A 24 -6.17 -2.99 -1.63
C ALA A 24 -6.17 -4.16 -2.62
N TYR A 25 -4.99 -4.71 -2.93
CA TYR A 25 -4.87 -5.91 -3.77
C TYR A 25 -5.75 -7.07 -3.28
N GLU A 26 -5.67 -7.40 -1.99
CA GLU A 26 -6.45 -8.50 -1.41
C GLU A 26 -7.97 -8.26 -1.49
N THR A 27 -8.41 -7.00 -1.37
CA THR A 27 -9.83 -6.64 -1.50
C THR A 27 -10.32 -6.78 -2.93
N GLU A 28 -9.53 -6.32 -3.90
CA GLU A 28 -9.83 -6.47 -5.33
C GLU A 28 -9.86 -7.94 -5.75
N ALA A 29 -8.92 -8.76 -5.26
CA ALA A 29 -8.89 -10.19 -5.53
C ALA A 29 -10.10 -10.94 -4.91
N MET A 30 -10.52 -10.57 -3.69
CA MET A 30 -11.77 -11.10 -3.11
C MET A 30 -12.98 -10.67 -3.91
N GLN A 31 -13.00 -9.44 -4.41
CA GLN A 31 -14.09 -8.94 -5.26
C GLN A 31 -14.22 -9.77 -6.53
N GLU A 32 -13.11 -10.01 -7.23
CA GLU A 32 -13.11 -10.82 -8.46
C GLU A 32 -13.59 -12.25 -8.18
N LEU A 33 -13.11 -12.89 -7.11
CA LEU A 33 -13.59 -14.21 -6.68
C LEU A 33 -15.11 -14.24 -6.42
N LEU A 34 -15.66 -13.20 -5.79
CA LEU A 34 -17.08 -13.10 -5.52
C LEU A 34 -17.89 -12.95 -6.81
N GLU A 35 -17.46 -12.08 -7.73
CA GLU A 35 -18.10 -11.90 -9.04
C GLU A 35 -18.12 -13.20 -9.86
N GLU A 36 -17.02 -13.96 -9.89
CA GLU A 36 -16.90 -15.25 -10.56
C GLU A 36 -17.86 -16.32 -9.98
N HIS A 37 -18.22 -16.18 -8.70
CA HIS A 37 -19.12 -17.10 -8.02
C HIS A 37 -20.57 -16.61 -7.94
N GLY A 38 -20.92 -15.56 -8.71
CA GLY A 38 -22.29 -15.11 -8.90
C GLY A 38 -22.82 -14.18 -7.81
N TYR A 39 -21.94 -13.47 -7.09
CA TYR A 39 -22.33 -12.37 -6.22
C TYR A 39 -22.36 -11.05 -7.00
N GLU A 40 -23.33 -10.19 -6.69
CA GLU A 40 -23.40 -8.82 -7.24
C GLU A 40 -22.60 -7.87 -6.36
N ILE A 41 -21.54 -7.25 -6.92
CA ILE A 41 -20.78 -6.25 -6.20
C ILE A 41 -21.50 -4.90 -6.25
N VAL A 42 -21.74 -4.34 -5.06
CA VAL A 42 -22.45 -3.06 -4.90
C VAL A 42 -21.62 -2.07 -4.10
N PRO A 43 -21.84 -0.76 -4.24
CA PRO A 43 -21.17 0.25 -3.42
C PRO A 43 -21.41 0.01 -1.91
N PHE A 44 -20.45 0.41 -1.07
CA PHE A 44 -20.52 0.27 0.38
C PHE A 44 -21.53 1.27 0.99
N LYS A 45 -22.83 0.94 0.84
CA LYS A 45 -23.98 1.69 1.32
C LYS A 45 -25.11 0.73 1.72
N GLU A 46 -26.25 1.24 2.18
CA GLU A 46 -27.42 0.44 2.52
C GLU A 46 -27.88 -0.43 1.34
N GLY A 47 -28.36 -1.63 1.63
CA GLY A 47 -28.94 -2.56 0.65
C GLY A 47 -28.05 -3.72 0.22
N ALA A 48 -26.87 -3.90 0.80
CA ALA A 48 -26.08 -5.12 0.64
C ALA A 48 -26.54 -6.21 1.61
N ASP A 49 -26.45 -7.47 1.18
CA ASP A 49 -26.74 -8.66 1.98
C ASP A 49 -25.49 -9.08 2.78
N ILE A 50 -24.31 -8.75 2.27
CA ILE A 50 -23.00 -9.06 2.88
C ILE A 50 -22.12 -7.82 2.83
N TYR A 51 -21.49 -7.48 3.95
CA TYR A 51 -20.47 -6.44 4.03
C TYR A 51 -19.14 -7.07 4.40
N ILE A 52 -18.11 -6.90 3.56
CA ILE A 52 -16.74 -7.39 3.81
C ILE A 52 -15.83 -6.19 4.06
N ILE A 53 -15.26 -6.12 5.25
CA ILE A 53 -14.34 -5.05 5.64
C ILE A 53 -12.92 -5.63 5.80
N ASN A 54 -12.01 -5.26 4.88
CA ASN A 54 -10.60 -5.60 4.99
C ASN A 54 -9.91 -4.57 5.90
N THR A 55 -9.63 -4.98 7.11
CA THR A 55 -9.27 -4.13 8.25
C THR A 55 -7.77 -3.85 8.33
N CYS A 56 -7.42 -2.73 8.95
CA CYS A 56 -6.05 -2.33 9.21
C CYS A 56 -5.80 -2.12 10.70
N THR A 57 -4.53 -2.37 11.16
CA THR A 57 -4.11 -2.23 12.57
C THR A 57 -2.76 -1.53 12.73
N VAL A 58 -2.24 -0.84 11.71
CA VAL A 58 -0.91 -0.21 11.77
C VAL A 58 -0.83 0.89 12.83
N THR A 59 -1.94 1.62 13.07
CA THR A 59 -2.06 2.67 14.08
C THR A 59 -3.35 2.52 14.89
N ASN A 60 -3.42 3.15 16.08
CA ASN A 60 -4.66 3.20 16.88
C ASN A 60 -5.82 3.86 16.10
N MET A 61 -5.51 4.80 15.22
CA MET A 61 -6.50 5.42 14.34
C MET A 61 -7.03 4.41 13.32
N ALA A 62 -6.17 3.53 12.79
CA ALA A 62 -6.58 2.46 11.87
C ALA A 62 -7.51 1.45 12.58
N ASP A 63 -7.22 1.07 13.82
CA ASP A 63 -8.10 0.22 14.63
C ASP A 63 -9.47 0.88 14.84
N ARG A 64 -9.46 2.17 15.21
CA ARG A 64 -10.70 2.93 15.40
C ARG A 64 -11.53 2.98 14.11
N LYS A 65 -10.91 3.26 12.97
CA LYS A 65 -11.59 3.26 11.66
C LYS A 65 -12.12 1.87 11.31
N SER A 66 -11.37 0.81 11.58
CA SER A 66 -11.80 -0.57 11.35
C SER A 66 -13.08 -0.87 12.14
N ARG A 67 -13.09 -0.64 13.45
CA ARG A 67 -14.31 -0.81 14.28
C ARG A 67 -15.47 0.06 13.80
N GLN A 68 -15.21 1.33 13.48
CA GLN A 68 -16.24 2.25 13.00
C GLN A 68 -16.91 1.75 11.72
N MET A 69 -16.15 1.16 10.79
CA MET A 69 -16.72 0.64 9.53
C MET A 69 -17.51 -0.66 9.76
N LEU A 70 -17.06 -1.53 10.68
CA LEU A 70 -17.81 -2.73 11.07
C LEU A 70 -19.17 -2.37 11.70
N HIS A 71 -19.18 -1.47 12.67
CA HIS A 71 -20.45 -0.97 13.26
C HIS A 71 -21.34 -0.25 12.23
N ARG A 72 -20.74 0.50 11.30
CA ARG A 72 -21.48 1.14 10.22
C ARG A 72 -22.18 0.11 9.34
N ALA A 73 -21.50 -0.97 8.97
CA ALA A 73 -22.08 -2.06 8.17
C ALA A 73 -23.29 -2.66 8.88
N ARG A 74 -23.17 -3.03 10.16
CA ARG A 74 -24.27 -3.56 10.97
C ARG A 74 -25.45 -2.59 11.09
N LYS A 75 -25.17 -1.27 11.19
CA LYS A 75 -26.22 -0.24 11.24
C LYS A 75 -26.95 -0.07 9.91
N MET A 76 -26.25 -0.19 8.77
CA MET A 76 -26.86 -0.06 7.44
C MET A 76 -27.83 -1.20 7.12
N ASN A 77 -27.51 -2.42 7.54
CA ASN A 77 -28.41 -3.57 7.43
C ASN A 77 -28.20 -4.51 8.63
N PRO A 78 -29.12 -4.49 9.63
CA PRO A 78 -29.03 -5.37 10.81
C PRO A 78 -29.06 -6.86 10.48
N HIS A 79 -29.58 -7.26 9.33
CA HIS A 79 -29.72 -8.65 8.89
C HIS A 79 -28.61 -9.09 7.92
N ALA A 80 -27.73 -8.18 7.50
CA ALA A 80 -26.62 -8.52 6.63
C ALA A 80 -25.57 -9.36 7.37
N ILE A 81 -24.85 -10.18 6.62
CA ILE A 81 -23.65 -10.86 7.11
C ILE A 81 -22.50 -9.83 7.12
N VAL A 82 -21.92 -9.59 8.29
CA VAL A 82 -20.75 -8.70 8.46
C VAL A 82 -19.49 -9.54 8.58
N VAL A 83 -18.64 -9.45 7.57
CA VAL A 83 -17.36 -10.15 7.49
C VAL A 83 -16.23 -9.18 7.81
N ALA A 84 -15.43 -9.49 8.80
CA ALA A 84 -14.21 -8.77 9.12
C ALA A 84 -12.99 -9.59 8.72
N CYS A 85 -12.10 -9.04 7.91
CA CYS A 85 -10.84 -9.68 7.54
C CYS A 85 -9.65 -8.72 7.73
N GLY A 86 -8.43 -9.24 7.58
CA GLY A 86 -7.23 -8.43 7.58
C GLY A 86 -6.51 -8.29 8.93
N CYS A 87 -5.68 -7.24 9.02
CA CYS A 87 -4.69 -7.15 10.10
C CYS A 87 -5.28 -6.87 11.49
N TYR A 88 -6.39 -6.12 11.58
CA TYR A 88 -7.01 -5.82 12.87
C TYR A 88 -7.55 -7.08 13.54
N VAL A 89 -8.34 -7.87 12.83
CA VAL A 89 -8.92 -9.10 13.38
C VAL A 89 -7.87 -10.16 13.65
N GLN A 90 -6.81 -10.24 12.84
CA GLN A 90 -5.69 -11.15 13.09
C GLN A 90 -4.91 -10.80 14.36
N ALA A 91 -4.75 -9.50 14.66
CA ALA A 91 -4.00 -9.04 15.82
C ALA A 91 -4.82 -8.99 17.12
N LYS A 92 -6.16 -9.01 17.03
CA LYS A 92 -7.11 -8.82 18.12
C LYS A 92 -8.16 -9.94 18.18
N SER A 93 -7.80 -11.16 17.83
CA SER A 93 -8.72 -12.31 17.74
C SER A 93 -9.55 -12.58 19.00
N ASP A 94 -9.01 -12.21 20.17
CA ASP A 94 -9.63 -12.47 21.47
C ASP A 94 -10.58 -11.35 21.94
N GLU A 95 -10.63 -10.21 21.21
CA GLU A 95 -11.37 -9.00 21.59
C GLU A 95 -12.30 -8.55 20.44
N LEU A 96 -12.93 -9.50 19.75
CA LEU A 96 -13.76 -9.18 18.60
C LEU A 96 -15.13 -8.64 18.97
N ASP A 97 -15.62 -7.73 18.15
CA ASP A 97 -16.87 -7.02 18.36
C ASP A 97 -18.08 -7.89 18.00
N GLU A 98 -19.14 -7.82 18.81
CA GLU A 98 -20.40 -8.57 18.59
C GLU A 98 -21.12 -8.24 17.25
N CYS A 99 -20.75 -7.15 16.61
CA CYS A 99 -21.29 -6.79 15.29
C CYS A 99 -20.76 -7.63 14.12
N ILE A 100 -19.80 -8.53 14.37
CA ILE A 100 -19.13 -9.37 13.36
C ILE A 100 -19.75 -10.78 13.38
N ASP A 101 -20.17 -11.25 12.21
CA ASP A 101 -20.67 -12.62 12.03
C ASP A 101 -19.54 -13.57 11.62
N ILE A 102 -18.65 -13.11 10.74
CA ILE A 102 -17.54 -13.93 10.21
C ILE A 102 -16.23 -13.17 10.36
N VAL A 103 -15.22 -13.86 10.90
CA VAL A 103 -13.85 -13.39 11.01
C VAL A 103 -12.96 -14.22 10.10
N VAL A 104 -12.26 -13.53 9.17
CA VAL A 104 -11.33 -14.18 8.24
C VAL A 104 -9.91 -13.65 8.50
N GLY A 105 -9.05 -14.49 9.02
CA GLY A 105 -7.65 -14.16 9.28
C GLY A 105 -6.86 -13.89 7.99
N ASN A 106 -5.68 -13.30 8.15
CA ASN A 106 -4.70 -13.25 7.06
C ASN A 106 -4.31 -14.67 6.64
N ASN A 107 -4.10 -14.90 5.35
CA ASN A 107 -3.85 -16.21 4.73
C ASN A 107 -5.09 -17.15 4.64
N ARG A 108 -6.31 -16.59 4.78
CA ARG A 108 -7.59 -17.32 4.60
C ARG A 108 -8.57 -16.59 3.68
N LYS A 109 -8.19 -15.45 3.10
CA LYS A 109 -9.07 -14.64 2.24
C LYS A 109 -9.40 -15.34 0.92
N LYS A 110 -8.48 -16.17 0.42
CA LYS A 110 -8.71 -17.00 -0.77
C LYS A 110 -9.90 -17.95 -0.62
N ASP A 111 -10.22 -18.32 0.63
CA ASP A 111 -11.28 -19.28 0.95
C ASP A 111 -12.63 -18.59 1.22
N ILE A 112 -12.76 -17.28 0.93
CA ILE A 112 -13.94 -16.46 1.28
C ILE A 112 -15.26 -17.06 0.76
N ILE A 113 -15.25 -17.70 -0.40
CA ILE A 113 -16.45 -18.29 -1.00
C ILE A 113 -16.93 -19.51 -0.19
N GLU A 114 -16.01 -20.41 0.16
CA GLU A 114 -16.32 -21.57 1.00
C GLU A 114 -16.82 -21.15 2.38
N ILE A 115 -16.13 -20.17 2.99
CA ILE A 115 -16.48 -19.63 4.30
C ILE A 115 -17.90 -19.04 4.32
N LEU A 116 -18.26 -18.27 3.30
CA LEU A 116 -19.61 -17.69 3.16
C LEU A 116 -20.67 -18.80 3.00
N LYS A 117 -20.42 -19.78 2.12
CA LYS A 117 -21.34 -20.92 1.89
C LYS A 117 -21.51 -21.78 3.13
N GLU A 118 -20.48 -22.02 3.91
CA GLU A 118 -20.57 -22.76 5.16
C GLU A 118 -21.37 -22.02 6.22
N TYR A 119 -21.18 -20.73 6.36
CA TYR A 119 -21.95 -19.89 7.27
C TYR A 119 -23.45 -19.91 6.92
N GLU A 120 -23.79 -19.79 5.64
CA GLU A 120 -25.18 -19.80 5.16
C GLU A 120 -25.89 -21.15 5.34
N ARG A 121 -25.15 -22.27 5.45
CA ARG A 121 -25.71 -23.60 5.74
C ARG A 121 -26.13 -23.80 7.20
N GLY A 122 -26.07 -22.78 8.03
CA GLY A 122 -26.61 -22.79 9.40
C GLY A 122 -25.56 -22.94 10.51
N ARG A 123 -24.36 -22.42 10.30
CA ARG A 123 -23.39 -22.27 11.39
C ARG A 123 -23.91 -21.21 12.36
N GLU A 124 -24.29 -21.61 13.58
CA GLU A 124 -24.71 -20.67 14.61
C GLU A 124 -23.52 -19.99 15.28
N GLY A 125 -23.63 -18.67 15.55
CA GLY A 125 -22.61 -17.86 16.24
C GLY A 125 -21.54 -17.28 15.31
N THR A 126 -20.59 -16.53 15.90
CA THR A 126 -19.48 -15.96 15.14
C THR A 126 -18.57 -17.04 14.60
N CYS A 127 -18.42 -17.09 13.28
CA CYS A 127 -17.49 -18.00 12.61
C CYS A 127 -16.08 -17.37 12.58
N GLN A 128 -15.08 -18.09 13.11
CA GLN A 128 -13.69 -17.63 13.07
C GLN A 128 -12.84 -18.59 12.23
N GLU A 129 -12.39 -18.10 11.08
CA GLU A 129 -11.50 -18.81 10.16
C GLU A 129 -10.10 -18.16 10.22
N MET A 130 -9.29 -18.65 11.15
CA MET A 130 -7.98 -18.09 11.46
C MET A 130 -6.90 -19.18 11.42
N VAL A 131 -5.73 -18.79 10.99
CA VAL A 131 -4.52 -19.64 11.06
C VAL A 131 -3.51 -19.04 12.02
N ASP A 132 -2.64 -19.88 12.58
CA ASP A 132 -1.47 -19.37 13.31
C ASP A 132 -0.50 -18.76 12.28
N ILE A 133 -0.68 -17.46 12.08
CA ILE A 133 0.06 -16.70 11.05
C ILE A 133 1.58 -16.68 11.32
N ASN A 134 2.02 -16.92 12.56
CA ASN A 134 3.43 -16.95 12.92
C ASN A 134 4.13 -18.24 12.47
N HIS A 135 3.38 -19.34 12.30
CA HIS A 135 3.87 -20.64 11.85
C HIS A 135 3.48 -20.96 10.41
N THR A 136 2.66 -20.12 9.77
CA THR A 136 2.28 -20.28 8.36
C THR A 136 3.47 -19.98 7.45
N LYS A 137 3.81 -20.93 6.57
CA LYS A 137 4.91 -20.84 5.61
C LYS A 137 4.44 -20.58 4.18
N GLU A 138 3.21 -20.98 3.87
CA GLU A 138 2.66 -20.85 2.54
C GLU A 138 2.22 -19.40 2.26
N TYR A 139 2.52 -18.93 1.06
CA TYR A 139 1.96 -17.68 0.55
C TYR A 139 0.49 -17.88 0.20
N GLU A 140 -0.35 -16.91 0.50
CA GLU A 140 -1.77 -16.91 0.12
C GLU A 140 -1.90 -16.49 -1.34
N GLU A 141 -2.05 -17.50 -2.23
CA GLU A 141 -2.25 -17.26 -3.65
C GLU A 141 -3.64 -16.67 -3.91
N MET A 142 -3.64 -15.49 -4.48
CA MET A 142 -4.80 -14.79 -5.02
C MET A 142 -4.36 -14.16 -6.34
N HIS A 143 -5.28 -14.02 -7.29
CA HIS A 143 -4.99 -13.49 -8.62
C HIS A 143 -5.94 -12.37 -8.96
N LEU A 144 -5.46 -11.44 -9.80
CA LEU A 144 -6.24 -10.39 -10.41
C LEU A 144 -6.10 -10.51 -11.93
N THR A 145 -7.22 -10.48 -12.63
CA THR A 145 -7.24 -10.32 -14.08
C THR A 145 -7.58 -8.88 -14.46
N ARG A 146 -8.26 -8.16 -13.56
CA ARG A 146 -8.63 -6.75 -13.71
C ARG A 146 -8.67 -6.07 -12.35
N THR A 147 -8.45 -4.77 -12.33
CA THR A 147 -8.67 -3.91 -11.18
C THR A 147 -9.89 -3.02 -11.44
N ALA A 148 -10.71 -2.76 -10.41
CA ALA A 148 -12.02 -2.13 -10.60
C ALA A 148 -11.96 -0.66 -11.03
N GLU A 149 -10.89 0.08 -10.68
CA GLU A 149 -10.89 1.55 -10.79
C GLU A 149 -9.57 2.16 -11.27
N HIS A 150 -8.51 1.36 -11.58
CA HIS A 150 -7.18 1.91 -11.79
C HIS A 150 -6.55 1.55 -13.13
N THR A 151 -5.87 2.49 -13.73
CA THR A 151 -5.00 2.30 -14.90
C THR A 151 -3.70 1.61 -14.53
N ARG A 152 -3.39 1.55 -13.22
CA ARG A 152 -2.26 0.86 -12.60
C ARG A 152 -2.75 -0.34 -11.83
N ALA A 153 -2.09 -1.48 -12.00
CA ALA A 153 -2.40 -2.67 -11.23
C ALA A 153 -1.39 -2.85 -10.09
N TYR A 154 -1.89 -2.96 -8.86
CA TYR A 154 -1.07 -3.42 -7.73
C TYR A 154 -0.91 -4.94 -7.82
N ILE A 155 0.31 -5.42 -7.61
CA ILE A 155 0.61 -6.85 -7.58
C ILE A 155 1.28 -7.19 -6.26
N LYS A 156 0.59 -7.97 -5.43
CA LYS A 156 1.16 -8.46 -4.17
C LYS A 156 2.10 -9.63 -4.46
N VAL A 157 3.40 -9.40 -4.29
CA VAL A 157 4.43 -10.42 -4.53
C VAL A 157 5.03 -10.98 -3.24
N GLN A 158 4.76 -10.34 -2.09
CA GLN A 158 5.36 -10.72 -0.81
C GLN A 158 4.42 -10.40 0.35
N ASP A 159 4.43 -11.24 1.40
CA ASP A 159 3.68 -11.02 2.65
C ASP A 159 4.57 -11.33 3.87
N GLY A 160 4.15 -10.79 5.04
CA GLY A 160 4.88 -10.96 6.28
C GLY A 160 6.20 -10.20 6.37
N CYS A 161 6.80 -10.16 7.57
CA CYS A 161 8.03 -9.40 7.81
C CYS A 161 8.84 -9.96 8.98
N ASN A 162 10.16 -10.10 8.81
CA ASN A 162 11.09 -10.59 9.83
C ASN A 162 11.93 -9.47 10.48
N GLN A 163 11.60 -8.18 10.27
CA GLN A 163 12.42 -7.07 10.80
C GLN A 163 12.21 -6.83 12.31
N PHE A 164 11.01 -7.09 12.83
CA PHE A 164 10.67 -6.88 14.24
C PHE A 164 11.07 -5.50 14.77
N CYS A 165 10.78 -4.45 13.98
CA CYS A 165 10.94 -3.08 14.46
C CYS A 165 10.16 -2.91 15.76
N SER A 166 10.75 -2.22 16.75
CA SER A 166 10.22 -2.19 18.12
C SER A 166 8.80 -1.61 18.26
N TYR A 167 8.35 -0.84 17.27
CA TYR A 167 7.02 -0.21 17.20
C TYR A 167 6.00 -0.98 16.35
N CYS A 168 6.44 -2.02 15.63
CA CYS A 168 5.65 -2.59 14.54
C CYS A 168 4.87 -3.84 14.98
N ILE A 169 3.57 -3.83 14.74
CA ILE A 169 2.67 -4.96 15.01
C ILE A 169 2.61 -5.96 13.84
N ILE A 170 3.11 -5.59 12.68
CA ILE A 170 2.96 -6.36 11.43
C ILE A 170 3.51 -7.78 11.51
N PRO A 171 4.69 -8.08 12.11
CA PRO A 171 5.14 -9.46 12.24
C PRO A 171 4.18 -10.39 12.99
N TYR A 172 3.31 -9.83 13.82
CA TYR A 172 2.30 -10.56 14.60
C TYR A 172 0.96 -10.64 13.86
N ALA A 173 0.64 -9.66 13.01
CA ALA A 173 -0.59 -9.63 12.24
C ALA A 173 -0.46 -10.33 10.86
N ARG A 174 0.75 -10.36 10.28
CA ARG A 174 1.01 -10.91 8.95
C ARG A 174 2.03 -12.06 8.95
N GLY A 175 2.64 -12.37 10.10
CA GLY A 175 3.59 -13.46 10.26
C GLY A 175 4.93 -13.21 9.58
N ARG A 176 5.61 -14.32 9.26
CA ARG A 176 6.96 -14.33 8.68
C ARG A 176 6.93 -14.03 7.19
N VAL A 177 8.11 -13.74 6.64
CA VAL A 177 8.30 -13.52 5.20
C VAL A 177 7.80 -14.74 4.43
N ARG A 178 6.96 -14.46 3.45
CA ARG A 178 6.46 -15.42 2.45
C ARG A 178 6.45 -14.73 1.10
N SER A 179 7.14 -15.31 0.15
CA SER A 179 7.23 -14.81 -1.21
C SER A 179 6.26 -15.57 -2.11
N ARG A 180 5.65 -14.85 -3.02
CA ARG A 180 4.83 -15.44 -4.06
C ARG A 180 5.71 -16.13 -5.08
N ASP A 181 5.24 -17.23 -5.63
CA ASP A 181 5.92 -17.94 -6.70
C ASP A 181 6.18 -17.04 -7.91
N HIS A 182 7.39 -17.08 -8.43
CA HIS A 182 7.86 -16.20 -9.50
C HIS A 182 7.00 -16.34 -10.77
N GLU A 183 6.77 -17.56 -11.20
CA GLU A 183 5.96 -17.87 -12.38
C GLU A 183 4.49 -17.46 -12.18
N SER A 184 3.98 -17.56 -10.96
CA SER A 184 2.64 -17.10 -10.61
C SER A 184 2.51 -15.58 -10.78
N VAL A 185 3.53 -14.82 -10.35
CA VAL A 185 3.57 -13.34 -10.57
C VAL A 185 3.62 -13.02 -12.06
N LEU A 186 4.47 -13.70 -12.83
CA LEU A 186 4.60 -13.45 -14.27
C LEU A 186 3.29 -13.74 -15.02
N ARG A 187 2.59 -14.83 -14.70
CA ARG A 187 1.27 -15.13 -15.31
C ARG A 187 0.25 -14.03 -15.04
N GLU A 188 0.20 -13.50 -13.82
CA GLU A 188 -0.71 -12.38 -13.48
C GLU A 188 -0.33 -11.11 -14.26
N VAL A 189 0.96 -10.74 -14.32
CA VAL A 189 1.44 -9.59 -15.09
C VAL A 189 1.09 -9.73 -16.57
N GLN A 190 1.26 -10.91 -17.17
CA GLN A 190 0.90 -11.19 -18.55
C GLN A 190 -0.62 -11.06 -18.78
N GLY A 191 -1.43 -11.56 -17.83
CA GLY A 191 -2.88 -11.40 -17.86
C GLY A 191 -3.31 -9.94 -17.82
N LEU A 192 -2.74 -9.15 -16.92
CA LEU A 192 -2.99 -7.71 -16.81
C LEU A 192 -2.54 -6.96 -18.06
N ALA A 193 -1.37 -7.29 -18.62
CA ALA A 193 -0.90 -6.71 -19.88
C ALA A 193 -1.86 -7.00 -21.04
N SER A 194 -2.39 -8.23 -21.12
CA SER A 194 -3.36 -8.63 -22.14
C SER A 194 -4.70 -7.90 -21.97
N ASN A 195 -5.05 -7.49 -20.75
CA ASN A 195 -6.22 -6.66 -20.44
C ASN A 195 -5.95 -5.15 -20.59
N GLY A 196 -4.78 -4.76 -21.11
CA GLY A 196 -4.46 -3.39 -21.50
C GLY A 196 -3.82 -2.54 -20.39
N TYR A 197 -3.50 -3.11 -19.22
CA TYR A 197 -2.78 -2.38 -18.17
C TYR A 197 -1.36 -2.04 -18.63
N LYS A 198 -0.93 -0.80 -18.40
CA LYS A 198 0.38 -0.30 -18.81
C LYS A 198 1.37 -0.17 -17.68
N GLU A 199 0.90 0.04 -16.46
CA GLU A 199 1.75 0.15 -15.27
C GLU A 199 1.40 -0.94 -14.25
N VAL A 200 2.43 -1.62 -13.73
CA VAL A 200 2.33 -2.52 -12.59
C VAL A 200 3.12 -1.97 -11.41
N VAL A 201 2.55 -2.11 -10.21
CA VAL A 201 3.16 -1.68 -8.96
C VAL A 201 3.44 -2.90 -8.11
N LEU A 202 4.68 -3.34 -8.03
CA LEU A 202 5.07 -4.46 -7.19
C LEU A 202 4.94 -4.05 -5.73
N THR A 203 4.14 -4.78 -4.97
CA THR A 203 3.86 -4.45 -3.57
C THR A 203 4.06 -5.65 -2.65
N GLY A 204 4.36 -5.37 -1.40
CA GLY A 204 4.53 -6.35 -0.33
C GLY A 204 4.54 -5.67 1.02
N ILE A 205 4.47 -6.46 2.08
CA ILE A 205 4.62 -5.98 3.46
C ILE A 205 6.07 -5.52 3.70
N HIS A 206 7.01 -6.24 3.13
CA HIS A 206 8.43 -5.89 3.11
C HIS A 206 9.04 -6.35 1.78
N LEU A 207 8.76 -5.59 0.72
CA LEU A 207 9.11 -5.95 -0.66
C LEU A 207 10.57 -6.35 -0.83
N SER A 208 11.48 -5.69 -0.10
CA SER A 208 12.91 -6.00 -0.10
C SER A 208 13.26 -7.41 0.41
N SER A 209 12.31 -8.14 1.01
CA SER A 209 12.49 -9.53 1.43
C SER A 209 11.93 -10.55 0.44
N TYR A 210 11.46 -10.11 -0.72
CA TYR A 210 11.02 -11.05 -1.76
C TYR A 210 12.14 -12.01 -2.14
N GLY A 211 11.82 -13.28 -2.21
CA GLY A 211 12.73 -14.36 -2.60
C GLY A 211 13.62 -14.90 -1.47
N MET A 212 13.68 -14.24 -0.29
CA MET A 212 14.55 -14.69 0.80
C MET A 212 14.19 -16.08 1.35
N ASP A 213 12.94 -16.49 1.25
CA ASP A 213 12.41 -17.78 1.71
C ASP A 213 12.38 -18.83 0.59
N THR A 214 12.49 -18.42 -0.67
CA THR A 214 12.45 -19.29 -1.85
C THR A 214 13.81 -19.42 -2.55
N GLY A 215 14.80 -18.61 -2.19
CA GLY A 215 16.11 -18.56 -2.84
C GLY A 215 16.14 -17.72 -4.12
N ASP A 216 15.11 -16.90 -4.34
CA ASP A 216 15.02 -15.93 -5.44
C ASP A 216 15.34 -14.50 -4.96
N HIS A 217 15.32 -13.53 -5.86
CA HIS A 217 15.60 -12.14 -5.60
C HIS A 217 14.65 -11.20 -6.35
N LEU A 218 14.27 -10.10 -5.69
CA LEU A 218 13.42 -9.09 -6.29
C LEU A 218 13.94 -8.56 -7.65
N LEU A 219 15.25 -8.48 -7.82
CA LEU A 219 15.85 -8.02 -9.08
C LEU A 219 15.55 -8.97 -10.25
N ASN A 220 15.61 -10.30 -10.01
CA ASN A 220 15.26 -11.29 -11.04
C ASN A 220 13.81 -11.13 -11.49
N LEU A 221 12.90 -11.01 -10.53
CA LEU A 221 11.49 -10.79 -10.81
C LEU A 221 11.25 -9.51 -11.64
N ILE A 222 11.94 -8.41 -11.32
CA ILE A 222 11.84 -7.15 -12.06
C ILE A 222 12.35 -7.32 -13.50
N LEU A 223 13.48 -8.02 -13.69
CA LEU A 223 14.04 -8.29 -15.00
C LEU A 223 13.05 -9.07 -15.89
N ASP A 224 12.43 -10.11 -15.36
CA ASP A 224 11.49 -10.92 -16.13
C ASP A 224 10.17 -10.18 -16.40
N ILE A 225 9.67 -9.39 -15.46
CA ILE A 225 8.52 -8.49 -15.69
C ILE A 225 8.84 -7.45 -16.77
N HIS A 226 10.08 -6.97 -16.83
CA HIS A 226 10.51 -6.02 -17.84
C HIS A 226 10.35 -6.57 -19.25
N GLU A 227 10.52 -7.89 -19.44
CA GLU A 227 10.36 -8.54 -20.74
C GLU A 227 8.88 -8.74 -21.14
N VAL A 228 7.92 -8.61 -20.22
CA VAL A 228 6.49 -8.80 -20.54
C VAL A 228 6.00 -7.74 -21.52
N PRO A 229 5.52 -8.17 -22.73
CA PRO A 229 4.94 -7.25 -23.70
C PRO A 229 3.67 -6.58 -23.16
N GLY A 230 3.43 -5.32 -23.52
CA GLY A 230 2.24 -4.55 -23.10
C GLY A 230 2.46 -3.75 -21.82
N ILE A 231 3.23 -4.24 -20.85
CA ILE A 231 3.65 -3.44 -19.70
C ILE A 231 4.68 -2.40 -20.16
N GLN A 232 4.45 -1.16 -19.80
CA GLN A 232 5.30 -0.01 -20.17
C GLN A 232 5.95 0.65 -18.96
N ARG A 233 5.42 0.42 -17.74
CA ARG A 233 5.94 0.97 -16.49
C ARG A 233 5.94 -0.08 -15.39
N ILE A 234 7.04 -0.14 -14.65
CA ILE A 234 7.21 -0.94 -13.44
C ILE A 234 7.53 0.00 -12.30
N ARG A 235 6.71 -0.01 -11.27
CA ARG A 235 6.89 0.79 -10.06
C ARG A 235 7.08 -0.12 -8.86
N LEU A 236 7.94 0.29 -7.94
CA LEU A 236 8.18 -0.45 -6.71
C LEU A 236 7.40 0.18 -5.55
N GLY A 237 6.86 -0.66 -4.69
CA GLY A 237 6.37 -0.26 -3.38
C GLY A 237 7.52 0.11 -2.44
N SER A 238 7.22 0.15 -1.13
CA SER A 238 8.20 0.56 -0.12
C SER A 238 9.39 -0.39 -0.04
N LEU A 239 10.58 0.17 -0.08
CA LEU A 239 11.86 -0.54 0.01
C LEU A 239 12.56 -0.26 1.34
N GLU A 240 13.27 -1.23 1.83
CA GLU A 240 14.24 -1.08 2.90
C GLU A 240 15.60 -0.68 2.29
N PRO A 241 16.32 0.31 2.83
CA PRO A 241 17.48 0.92 2.15
C PRO A 241 18.60 -0.06 1.79
N ARG A 242 18.80 -1.14 2.54
CA ARG A 242 19.89 -2.10 2.32
C ARG A 242 19.79 -2.89 1.01
N ILE A 243 18.59 -2.96 0.38
CA ILE A 243 18.46 -3.59 -0.94
C ILE A 243 19.14 -2.76 -2.03
N ILE A 244 19.35 -1.44 -1.80
CA ILE A 244 19.97 -0.55 -2.76
C ILE A 244 21.48 -0.79 -2.76
N THR A 245 21.91 -1.74 -3.57
CA THR A 245 23.32 -1.99 -3.90
C THR A 245 23.70 -1.29 -5.21
N GLU A 246 25.01 -1.18 -5.50
CA GLU A 246 25.50 -0.64 -6.77
C GLU A 246 24.92 -1.41 -7.97
N GLU A 247 24.91 -2.74 -7.88
CA GLU A 247 24.33 -3.61 -8.90
C GLU A 247 22.83 -3.36 -9.08
N PHE A 248 22.05 -3.34 -7.99
CA PHE A 248 20.62 -3.11 -8.02
C PHE A 248 20.28 -1.76 -8.66
N ALA A 249 20.92 -0.66 -8.20
CA ALA A 249 20.64 0.67 -8.74
C ALA A 249 21.03 0.79 -10.22
N ARG A 250 22.20 0.27 -10.61
CA ARG A 250 22.68 0.29 -11.99
C ARG A 250 21.80 -0.52 -12.91
N THR A 251 21.40 -1.73 -12.49
CA THR A 251 20.54 -2.60 -13.30
C THR A 251 19.16 -1.96 -13.49
N LEU A 252 18.52 -1.48 -12.42
CA LEU A 252 17.22 -0.81 -12.54
C LEU A 252 17.28 0.40 -13.48
N ALA A 253 18.36 1.18 -13.42
CA ALA A 253 18.52 2.36 -14.29
C ALA A 253 18.71 2.00 -15.77
N SER A 254 19.12 0.77 -16.08
CA SER A 254 19.22 0.28 -17.47
C SER A 254 17.88 -0.19 -18.04
N LEU A 255 16.82 -0.28 -17.22
CA LEU A 255 15.51 -0.77 -17.62
C LEU A 255 14.56 0.40 -18.00
N PRO A 256 14.24 0.60 -19.29
CA PRO A 256 13.40 1.71 -19.73
C PRO A 256 12.00 1.77 -19.09
N LYS A 257 11.44 0.62 -18.70
CA LYS A 257 10.13 0.56 -18.03
C LYS A 257 10.17 0.91 -16.54
N MET A 258 11.36 0.99 -15.93
CA MET A 258 11.48 1.30 -14.51
C MET A 258 11.09 2.75 -14.22
N CYS A 259 10.21 2.94 -13.26
CA CYS A 259 9.84 4.27 -12.77
C CYS A 259 10.91 4.78 -11.79
N PRO A 260 11.51 5.96 -12.01
CA PRO A 260 12.50 6.55 -11.10
C PRO A 260 11.83 7.19 -9.88
N HIS A 261 10.98 6.43 -9.20
CA HIS A 261 10.32 6.77 -7.96
C HIS A 261 10.62 5.70 -6.92
N PHE A 262 11.28 6.08 -5.84
CA PHE A 262 11.71 5.16 -4.79
C PHE A 262 11.24 5.61 -3.43
N HIS A 263 10.34 4.83 -2.83
CA HIS A 263 9.97 5.02 -1.44
C HIS A 263 10.89 4.19 -0.54
N LEU A 264 11.81 4.86 0.16
CA LEU A 264 12.76 4.24 1.08
C LEU A 264 12.36 4.53 2.53
N SER A 265 12.08 3.50 3.33
CA SER A 265 11.62 3.66 4.72
C SER A 265 12.76 4.12 5.63
N LEU A 266 12.83 5.42 5.97
CA LEU A 266 13.84 6.01 6.87
C LEU A 266 13.47 5.83 8.35
N GLN A 267 12.28 6.19 8.72
CA GLN A 267 11.68 6.20 10.05
C GLN A 267 12.23 7.29 11.00
N SER A 268 13.54 7.53 11.03
CA SER A 268 14.20 8.63 11.74
C SER A 268 15.56 8.95 11.10
N GLY A 269 15.97 10.21 11.09
CA GLY A 269 17.30 10.64 10.67
C GLY A 269 18.33 10.70 11.81
N CYS A 270 18.00 10.15 12.99
CA CYS A 270 18.90 10.08 14.15
C CYS A 270 19.23 8.63 14.53
N ASP A 271 20.51 8.28 14.57
CA ASP A 271 20.98 6.92 14.84
C ASP A 271 20.55 6.37 16.21
N ALA A 272 20.51 7.23 17.24
CA ALA A 272 20.06 6.82 18.57
C ALA A 272 18.59 6.39 18.54
N THR A 273 17.73 7.12 17.80
CA THR A 273 16.31 6.76 17.61
C THR A 273 16.17 5.52 16.73
N LEU A 274 16.91 5.40 15.62
CA LEU A 274 16.93 4.21 14.76
C LEU A 274 17.32 2.95 15.54
N LYS A 275 18.30 3.03 16.43
CA LYS A 275 18.71 1.92 17.30
C LYS A 275 17.56 1.50 18.25
N ARG A 276 16.87 2.46 18.87
CA ARG A 276 15.70 2.16 19.71
C ARG A 276 14.53 1.58 18.91
N MET A 277 14.38 2.00 17.64
CA MET A 277 13.42 1.44 16.69
C MET A 277 13.77 0.03 16.21
N ASN A 278 14.94 -0.52 16.57
CA ASN A 278 15.49 -1.78 16.06
C ASN A 278 15.69 -1.75 14.54
N ARG A 279 16.12 -0.58 13.99
CA ARG A 279 16.52 -0.49 12.59
C ARG A 279 17.99 -0.91 12.44
N ARG A 280 18.30 -1.54 11.31
CA ARG A 280 19.61 -2.19 11.08
C ARG A 280 20.46 -1.41 10.08
N TYR A 281 20.33 -0.10 10.07
CA TYR A 281 21.12 0.85 9.30
C TYR A 281 21.26 2.16 10.07
N THR A 282 22.29 2.93 9.74
CA THR A 282 22.51 4.28 10.21
C THR A 282 21.95 5.32 9.24
N ALA A 283 21.84 6.56 9.69
CA ALA A 283 21.44 7.67 8.83
C ALA A 283 22.44 7.86 7.67
N GLU A 284 23.74 7.71 7.90
CA GLU A 284 24.75 7.84 6.84
C GLU A 284 24.64 6.71 5.83
N GLU A 285 24.52 5.44 6.25
CA GLU A 285 24.29 4.32 5.33
C GLU A 285 23.02 4.54 4.49
N TYR A 286 21.97 5.09 5.09
CA TYR A 286 20.75 5.45 4.35
C TYR A 286 21.02 6.55 3.30
N TYR A 287 21.77 7.59 3.68
CA TYR A 287 22.12 8.69 2.78
C TYR A 287 22.92 8.20 1.57
N GLU A 288 23.89 7.31 1.79
CA GLU A 288 24.65 6.68 0.70
C GLU A 288 23.75 5.97 -0.32
N LYS A 289 22.66 5.33 0.12
CA LYS A 289 21.70 4.69 -0.78
C LYS A 289 20.93 5.72 -1.64
N CYS A 290 20.58 6.86 -1.04
CA CYS A 290 19.95 7.96 -1.77
C CYS A 290 20.92 8.57 -2.81
N VAL A 291 22.19 8.75 -2.44
CA VAL A 291 23.23 9.22 -3.36
C VAL A 291 23.44 8.23 -4.50
N LEU A 292 23.44 6.93 -4.20
CA LEU A 292 23.58 5.88 -5.20
C LEU A 292 22.45 5.87 -6.22
N LEU A 293 21.20 6.03 -5.79
CA LEU A 293 20.07 6.16 -6.71
C LEU A 293 20.21 7.41 -7.59
N ARG A 294 20.61 8.56 -7.04
CA ARG A 294 20.85 9.80 -7.80
C ARG A 294 22.05 9.73 -8.75
N LYS A 295 22.99 8.82 -8.50
CA LYS A 295 24.10 8.56 -9.42
C LYS A 295 23.65 7.91 -10.73
N TYR A 296 22.66 7.02 -10.65
CA TYR A 296 22.20 6.22 -11.78
C TYR A 296 20.92 6.74 -12.43
N PHE A 297 20.05 7.37 -11.68
CA PHE A 297 18.79 7.95 -12.20
C PHE A 297 18.88 9.47 -12.27
N TYR A 298 18.40 10.02 -13.36
CA TYR A 298 18.25 11.47 -13.45
C TYR A 298 17.10 11.96 -12.60
N ASN A 299 17.35 12.81 -11.63
CA ASN A 299 16.37 13.44 -10.71
C ASN A 299 15.27 12.48 -10.19
N PRO A 300 15.62 11.32 -9.59
CA PRO A 300 14.60 10.39 -9.11
C PRO A 300 13.79 10.99 -7.97
N ALA A 301 12.49 10.72 -7.95
CA ALA A 301 11.65 11.07 -6.81
C ALA A 301 11.92 10.13 -5.65
N LEU A 302 12.59 10.62 -4.62
CA LEU A 302 12.81 9.88 -3.38
C LEU A 302 11.75 10.29 -2.36
N THR A 303 11.00 9.31 -1.85
CA THR A 303 10.00 9.52 -0.82
C THR A 303 10.30 8.66 0.41
N THR A 304 9.79 9.05 1.56
CA THR A 304 10.07 8.33 2.81
C THR A 304 8.98 8.49 3.85
N ASP A 305 9.02 7.59 4.86
CA ASP A 305 8.24 7.70 6.09
C ASP A 305 9.15 8.16 7.23
N VAL A 306 8.67 9.08 8.09
CA VAL A 306 9.32 9.50 9.33
C VAL A 306 8.33 9.44 10.48
N ILE A 307 8.73 8.84 11.60
CA ILE A 307 7.97 8.77 12.84
C ILE A 307 8.55 9.80 13.81
N VAL A 308 7.73 10.74 14.26
CA VAL A 308 8.09 11.73 15.28
C VAL A 308 7.55 11.34 16.66
N GLY A 309 8.30 11.71 17.71
CA GLY A 309 7.92 11.45 19.09
C GLY A 309 7.97 9.98 19.45
N PHE A 310 8.95 9.27 18.92
CA PHE A 310 9.27 7.91 19.37
C PHE A 310 9.71 7.92 20.84
N PRO A 311 9.41 6.87 21.65
CA PRO A 311 9.81 6.85 23.05
C PRO A 311 11.28 7.19 23.27
N GLY A 312 11.55 8.16 24.14
CA GLY A 312 12.87 8.68 24.44
C GLY A 312 13.49 9.61 23.39
N GLU A 313 12.76 10.00 22.34
CA GLU A 313 13.24 10.99 21.37
C GLU A 313 13.36 12.36 22.04
N THR A 314 14.61 12.88 22.15
CA THR A 314 14.89 14.20 22.71
C THR A 314 14.68 15.31 21.65
N GLU A 315 14.84 16.57 22.07
CA GLU A 315 14.77 17.70 21.14
C GLU A 315 15.96 17.68 20.18
N GLU A 316 17.15 17.34 20.68
CA GLU A 316 18.38 17.25 19.89
C GLU A 316 18.28 16.10 18.85
N GLU A 317 17.71 14.95 19.23
CA GLU A 317 17.49 13.83 18.31
C GLU A 317 16.48 14.18 17.22
N PHE A 318 15.40 14.89 17.57
CA PHE A 318 14.45 15.40 16.59
C PHE A 318 15.10 16.41 15.64
N ALA A 319 15.88 17.36 16.19
CA ALA A 319 16.61 18.36 15.38
C ALA A 319 17.59 17.68 14.39
N GLN A 320 18.31 16.63 14.83
CA GLN A 320 19.17 15.82 13.96
C GLN A 320 18.35 15.15 12.85
N SER A 321 17.22 14.53 13.20
CA SER A 321 16.34 13.87 12.24
C SER A 321 15.78 14.85 11.19
N LYS A 322 15.34 16.04 11.62
CA LYS A 322 14.86 17.10 10.73
C LYS A 322 15.96 17.60 9.80
N ALA A 323 17.15 17.87 10.33
CA ALA A 323 18.30 18.27 9.53
C ALA A 323 18.71 17.21 8.50
N PHE A 324 18.62 15.94 8.87
CA PHE A 324 18.88 14.82 7.96
C PHE A 324 17.85 14.75 6.83
N VAL A 325 16.56 14.89 7.13
CA VAL A 325 15.48 14.94 6.11
C VAL A 325 15.72 16.10 5.14
N ASP A 326 16.14 17.28 5.64
CA ASP A 326 16.50 18.42 4.80
C ASP A 326 17.73 18.14 3.91
N LYS A 327 18.78 17.50 4.47
CA LYS A 327 20.00 17.10 3.77
C LYS A 327 19.71 16.13 2.63
N VAL A 328 18.88 15.09 2.87
CA VAL A 328 18.53 14.08 1.84
C VAL A 328 17.75 14.72 0.70
N ASN A 329 16.98 15.75 0.94
CA ASN A 329 16.15 16.45 -0.06
C ASN A 329 15.14 15.51 -0.74
N PHE A 330 14.25 14.93 0.06
CA PHE A 330 13.17 14.08 -0.44
C PHE A 330 12.18 14.89 -1.29
N TYR A 331 11.58 14.24 -2.29
CA TYR A 331 10.40 14.76 -2.97
C TYR A 331 9.23 14.87 -1.98
N GLU A 332 8.97 13.80 -1.23
CA GLU A 332 7.89 13.77 -0.25
C GLU A 332 8.31 13.01 1.01
N THR A 333 7.88 13.50 2.16
CA THR A 333 8.07 12.85 3.46
C THR A 333 6.72 12.66 4.13
N HIS A 334 6.30 11.40 4.30
CA HIS A 334 5.12 11.06 5.08
C HIS A 334 5.46 11.08 6.56
N VAL A 335 4.84 11.99 7.30
CA VAL A 335 5.14 12.20 8.72
C VAL A 335 4.07 11.55 9.58
N PHE A 336 4.51 10.64 10.45
CA PHE A 336 3.66 9.93 11.38
C PHE A 336 4.02 10.28 12.82
N LYS A 337 3.03 10.59 13.64
CA LYS A 337 3.22 10.62 15.09
C LYS A 337 3.32 9.18 15.60
N TYR A 338 4.29 8.90 16.46
CA TYR A 338 4.37 7.59 17.09
C TYR A 338 3.04 7.21 17.73
N SER A 339 2.49 6.07 17.35
CA SER A 339 1.27 5.49 17.88
C SER A 339 1.62 4.30 18.76
N ARG A 340 1.32 4.40 20.08
CA ARG A 340 1.58 3.33 21.04
C ARG A 340 0.72 2.12 20.72
N ARG A 341 1.34 1.04 20.26
CA ARG A 341 0.67 -0.21 19.86
C ARG A 341 0.87 -1.28 20.92
N GLU A 342 -0.22 -1.73 21.54
CA GLU A 342 -0.20 -2.85 22.47
C GLU A 342 0.45 -4.08 21.83
N GLY A 343 1.19 -4.87 22.62
CA GLY A 343 1.95 -6.02 22.11
C GLY A 343 3.33 -5.69 21.52
N THR A 344 3.64 -4.40 21.25
CA THR A 344 4.95 -4.00 20.73
C THR A 344 5.94 -3.65 21.84
N LEU A 345 7.25 -3.79 21.54
CA LEU A 345 8.31 -3.42 22.50
C LEU A 345 8.26 -1.91 22.82
N ALA A 346 8.06 -1.05 21.82
CA ALA A 346 8.02 0.39 22.01
C ALA A 346 6.85 0.85 22.89
N ALA A 347 5.75 0.09 22.95
CA ALA A 347 4.64 0.39 23.86
C ALA A 347 5.01 0.26 25.34
N LYS A 348 6.03 -0.55 25.67
CA LYS A 348 6.54 -0.81 27.01
C LYS A 348 7.71 0.09 27.39
N MET A 349 8.28 0.85 26.43
CA MET A 349 9.39 1.76 26.70
C MET A 349 8.94 2.90 27.60
N GLU A 350 9.83 3.31 28.49
CA GLU A 350 9.70 4.51 29.28
C GLU A 350 9.86 5.78 28.42
N ASN A 351 9.69 6.95 29.01
CA ASN A 351 9.86 8.25 28.34
C ASN A 351 9.01 8.42 27.06
N GLN A 352 7.73 8.05 27.15
CA GLN A 352 6.75 8.31 26.10
C GLN A 352 6.64 9.82 25.87
N VAL A 353 6.79 10.26 24.61
CA VAL A 353 6.73 11.68 24.24
C VAL A 353 5.27 12.16 24.29
N PRO A 354 4.98 13.33 24.93
CA PRO A 354 3.64 13.88 24.98
C PRO A 354 3.06 14.20 23.59
N GLU A 355 1.74 14.08 23.43
CA GLU A 355 1.06 14.30 22.15
C GLU A 355 1.20 15.72 21.63
N THR A 356 1.29 16.71 22.52
CA THR A 356 1.56 18.10 22.17
C THR A 356 2.91 18.28 21.49
N VAL A 357 3.96 17.63 22.03
CA VAL A 357 5.32 17.65 21.44
C VAL A 357 5.33 16.96 20.08
N LYS A 358 4.69 15.77 19.96
CA LYS A 358 4.55 15.08 18.67
C LYS A 358 3.86 15.95 17.63
N THR A 359 2.85 16.74 18.03
CA THR A 359 2.12 17.63 17.13
C THR A 359 3.02 18.74 16.60
N VAL A 360 3.82 19.38 17.46
CA VAL A 360 4.78 20.41 17.05
C VAL A 360 5.79 19.83 16.06
N ARG A 361 6.45 18.72 16.43
CA ARG A 361 7.44 18.05 15.58
C ARG A 361 6.86 17.62 14.24
N SER A 362 5.63 17.07 14.23
CA SER A 362 4.94 16.69 13.01
C SER A 362 4.69 17.88 12.08
N ASN A 363 4.22 19.00 12.63
CA ASN A 363 3.96 20.20 11.83
C ASN A 363 5.23 20.76 11.20
N GLU A 364 6.35 20.78 11.93
CA GLU A 364 7.64 21.24 11.41
C GLU A 364 8.15 20.39 10.24
N LEU A 365 8.05 19.05 10.35
CA LEU A 365 8.45 18.16 9.25
C LEU A 365 7.48 18.23 8.08
N LEU A 366 6.18 18.39 8.30
CA LEU A 366 5.19 18.56 7.23
C LEU A 366 5.43 19.87 6.46
N GLU A 367 5.81 20.95 7.14
CA GLU A 367 6.19 22.20 6.48
C GLU A 367 7.46 22.04 5.62
N LEU A 368 8.47 21.36 6.17
CA LEU A 368 9.68 21.00 5.42
C LEU A 368 9.35 20.16 4.19
N SER A 369 8.52 19.11 4.34
CA SER A 369 8.09 18.25 3.25
C SER A 369 7.40 19.02 2.12
N ARG A 370 6.42 19.89 2.47
CA ARG A 370 5.71 20.73 1.47
C ARG A 370 6.65 21.65 0.70
N ARG A 371 7.66 22.24 1.39
CA ARG A 371 8.66 23.05 0.72
C ARG A 371 9.49 22.26 -0.28
N LYS A 372 9.95 21.05 0.12
CA LYS A 372 10.73 20.18 -0.75
C LYS A 372 9.92 19.68 -1.95
N GLN A 373 8.67 19.32 -1.71
CA GLN A 373 7.74 18.90 -2.75
C GLN A 373 7.58 20.01 -3.80
N ARG A 374 7.25 21.24 -3.37
CA ARG A 374 7.14 22.38 -4.30
C ARG A 374 8.42 22.61 -5.11
N ASN A 375 9.59 22.57 -4.46
CA ASN A 375 10.86 22.77 -5.16
C ASN A 375 11.10 21.70 -6.24
N TYR A 376 10.73 20.44 -5.96
CA TYR A 376 10.84 19.35 -6.92
C TYR A 376 9.89 19.56 -8.10
N GLU A 377 8.65 19.90 -7.82
CA GLU A 377 7.60 20.16 -8.81
C GLU A 377 7.89 21.40 -9.68
N GLU A 378 8.35 22.48 -9.07
CA GLU A 378 8.79 23.71 -9.80
C GLU A 378 9.91 23.41 -10.80
N ALA A 379 10.80 22.47 -10.49
CA ALA A 379 11.86 22.05 -11.40
C ALA A 379 11.35 21.29 -12.65
N LEU A 380 10.09 20.88 -12.68
CA LEU A 380 9.47 20.27 -13.86
C LEU A 380 8.93 21.31 -14.85
N ILE A 381 8.73 22.56 -14.42
CA ILE A 381 8.21 23.62 -15.29
C ILE A 381 9.20 23.88 -16.44
N GLY A 382 8.71 23.94 -17.66
CA GLY A 382 9.51 24.04 -18.88
C GLY A 382 10.05 22.70 -19.40
N THR A 383 9.67 21.58 -18.79
CA THR A 383 10.03 20.24 -19.27
C THR A 383 8.84 19.50 -19.86
N THR A 384 9.12 18.52 -20.72
CA THR A 384 8.09 17.58 -21.21
C THR A 384 8.14 16.30 -20.40
N GLN A 385 7.00 15.91 -19.86
CA GLN A 385 6.83 14.70 -19.02
C GLN A 385 5.94 13.68 -19.69
N GLU A 386 6.34 12.41 -19.70
CA GLU A 386 5.47 11.30 -20.08
C GLU A 386 4.51 10.99 -18.92
N VAL A 387 3.21 11.19 -19.14
CA VAL A 387 2.15 11.01 -18.15
C VAL A 387 1.26 9.84 -18.55
N LEU A 388 1.03 8.90 -17.64
CA LEU A 388 -0.02 7.89 -17.77
C LEU A 388 -1.33 8.54 -17.27
N MET A 389 -2.25 8.82 -18.19
CA MET A 389 -3.54 9.43 -17.88
C MET A 389 -4.47 8.41 -17.21
N GLU A 390 -5.14 8.80 -16.14
CA GLU A 390 -5.89 7.90 -15.26
C GLU A 390 -7.39 8.19 -15.25
N GLU A 391 -7.75 9.45 -15.06
CA GLU A 391 -9.14 9.86 -14.89
C GLU A 391 -9.44 11.25 -15.47
N GLU A 392 -10.73 11.51 -15.72
CA GLU A 392 -11.22 12.85 -16.01
C GLU A 392 -11.70 13.50 -14.70
N ILE A 393 -11.27 14.73 -14.45
CA ILE A 393 -11.76 15.54 -13.34
C ILE A 393 -12.32 16.88 -13.83
N LEU A 394 -13.19 17.49 -13.04
CA LEU A 394 -13.60 18.88 -13.20
C LEU A 394 -12.81 19.73 -12.19
N HIS A 395 -12.03 20.68 -12.71
CA HIS A 395 -11.30 21.65 -11.90
C HIS A 395 -11.67 23.05 -12.36
N GLU A 396 -12.20 23.90 -11.47
CA GLU A 396 -12.70 25.25 -11.75
C GLU A 396 -13.70 25.32 -12.91
N GLY A 397 -14.52 24.27 -13.09
CA GLY A 397 -15.52 24.18 -14.17
C GLY A 397 -14.99 23.74 -15.52
N GLU A 398 -13.70 23.47 -15.62
CA GLU A 398 -13.02 22.97 -16.83
C GLU A 398 -12.68 21.49 -16.70
N LYS A 399 -12.69 20.77 -17.84
CA LYS A 399 -12.31 19.35 -17.90
C LYS A 399 -10.83 19.18 -18.01
N TYR A 400 -10.27 18.34 -17.14
CA TYR A 400 -8.88 17.92 -17.18
C TYR A 400 -8.81 16.39 -17.23
N GLN A 401 -7.90 15.88 -18.04
CA GLN A 401 -7.39 14.53 -17.88
C GLN A 401 -6.19 14.60 -16.95
N VAL A 402 -6.20 13.77 -15.90
CA VAL A 402 -5.13 13.74 -14.89
C VAL A 402 -4.46 12.38 -14.86
N GLY A 403 -3.18 12.36 -14.54
CA GLY A 403 -2.40 11.15 -14.45
C GLY A 403 -1.06 11.40 -13.78
N HIS A 404 -0.21 10.38 -13.74
CA HIS A 404 1.09 10.48 -13.07
C HIS A 404 2.27 10.31 -14.03
N THR A 405 3.33 11.08 -13.77
CA THR A 405 4.63 10.88 -14.40
C THR A 405 5.29 9.60 -13.89
N LYS A 406 6.44 9.21 -14.46
CA LYS A 406 7.24 8.09 -13.95
C LYS A 406 7.74 8.35 -12.52
N GLU A 407 7.99 9.61 -12.16
CA GLU A 407 8.40 10.07 -10.82
C GLU A 407 7.24 10.16 -9.82
N TYR A 408 6.01 9.87 -10.28
CA TYR A 408 4.79 9.90 -9.49
C TYR A 408 4.27 11.32 -9.17
N VAL A 409 4.59 12.29 -9.98
CA VAL A 409 3.98 13.63 -9.90
C VAL A 409 2.65 13.62 -10.65
N LYS A 410 1.58 14.09 -10.02
CA LYS A 410 0.24 14.15 -10.62
C LYS A 410 0.15 15.38 -11.53
N ILE A 411 -0.14 15.16 -12.80
CA ILE A 411 -0.23 16.19 -13.83
C ILE A 411 -1.65 16.21 -14.41
N GLY A 412 -2.18 17.40 -14.62
CA GLY A 412 -3.43 17.65 -15.32
C GLY A 412 -3.21 18.30 -16.68
N GLN A 413 -3.89 17.77 -17.67
CA GLN A 413 -3.95 18.37 -19.01
C GLN A 413 -5.39 18.77 -19.33
N LYS A 414 -5.61 20.04 -19.66
CA LYS A 414 -6.91 20.52 -20.10
C LYS A 414 -7.21 19.96 -21.49
N THR A 415 -8.25 19.14 -21.60
CA THR A 415 -8.69 18.55 -22.88
C THR A 415 -10.12 18.07 -22.79
N THR A 416 -10.79 17.95 -23.93
CA THR A 416 -12.10 17.31 -24.06
C THR A 416 -12.01 15.86 -24.52
N GLU A 417 -10.82 15.40 -24.90
CA GLU A 417 -10.57 14.02 -25.33
C GLU A 417 -10.43 13.09 -24.13
N ASN A 418 -10.92 11.87 -24.25
CA ASN A 418 -10.69 10.84 -23.26
C ASN A 418 -9.29 10.22 -23.50
N LEU A 419 -8.35 10.52 -22.62
CA LEU A 419 -7.00 10.00 -22.64
C LEU A 419 -6.74 8.90 -21.60
N THR A 420 -7.77 8.43 -20.91
CA THR A 420 -7.65 7.41 -19.85
C THR A 420 -6.88 6.18 -20.36
N ASN A 421 -5.92 5.72 -19.56
CA ASN A 421 -5.00 4.63 -19.86
C ASN A 421 -4.10 4.88 -21.10
N GLN A 422 -3.82 6.13 -21.42
CA GLN A 422 -2.87 6.50 -22.47
C GLN A 422 -1.62 7.13 -21.86
N LEU A 423 -0.46 6.83 -22.46
CA LEU A 423 0.78 7.54 -22.19
C LEU A 423 0.86 8.75 -23.12
N VAL A 424 0.91 9.93 -22.53
CA VAL A 424 0.88 11.20 -23.25
C VAL A 424 2.08 12.05 -22.81
N ASN A 425 2.78 12.66 -23.77
CA ASN A 425 3.80 13.64 -23.46
C ASN A 425 3.14 14.99 -23.20
N VAL A 426 3.30 15.50 -21.99
CA VAL A 426 2.73 16.78 -21.54
C VAL A 426 3.87 17.76 -21.29
N GLU A 427 3.83 18.93 -21.94
CA GLU A 427 4.69 20.04 -21.60
C GLU A 427 4.16 20.75 -20.35
N ILE A 428 4.99 20.88 -19.33
CA ILE A 428 4.60 21.52 -18.08
C ILE A 428 4.89 23.02 -18.19
N GLU A 429 3.88 23.79 -18.53
CA GLU A 429 4.02 25.24 -18.74
C GLU A 429 3.93 26.04 -17.42
N SER A 430 3.21 25.52 -16.44
CA SER A 430 2.97 26.23 -15.18
C SER A 430 2.64 25.29 -14.02
N GLN A 431 2.74 25.82 -12.80
CA GLN A 431 2.35 25.12 -11.55
C GLN A 431 0.87 24.68 -11.55
N LEU A 432 0.00 25.35 -12.33
CA LEU A 432 -1.44 25.00 -12.40
C LEU A 432 -1.70 23.61 -13.00
N GLN A 433 -0.75 23.05 -13.74
CA GLN A 433 -0.86 21.70 -14.29
C GLN A 433 -0.45 20.63 -13.27
N ILE A 434 0.21 21.01 -12.17
CA ILE A 434 0.60 20.07 -11.10
C ILE A 434 -0.55 20.00 -10.11
N MET A 435 -1.16 18.81 -10.01
CA MET A 435 -2.36 18.58 -9.21
C MET A 435 -2.01 17.93 -7.87
N HIS A 436 -2.73 18.25 -6.81
CA HIS A 436 -2.49 17.71 -5.47
C HIS A 436 -3.67 16.90 -4.93
#